data_e5abf0f6d0dc672cb920bd0885e6f0d3
#
_entry.id   e5abf0f6d0dc672cb920bd0885e6f0d3
#
_cell.length_a   1.000
_cell.length_b   1.000
_cell.length_c   1.000
_cell.angle_alpha   90.00
_cell.angle_beta   90.00
_cell.angle_gamma   90.00
#
_symmetry.space_group_name_H-M   'P 1'
#
loop_
_entity.id
_entity.type
_entity.pdbx_description
1 polymer ?
#
loop_
_entity_poly.entity_id
_entity_poly.type
_entity_poly.pdbx_seq_one_letter_code
_entity_poly.pdbx_strand_id
1 'polypeptide(L)'
;MTESNIKKVALVGGGVIGGGWATRCLANGLEVVLTDPRPEAQDYVETMVADAWPVLEDAGLVSENKGELHFAQDIAQAVQDADFVQENVPEREELKISVHEEISQHAREDVVIASSSSGLLPSRLQARCAHPERLMIGHPFAPVYLLPLVEIVGSEQTSQTAIAQAGAFYRSLGMRPLHVRREIEAYIADRLQESLYREALHLIDQGVATVAEIDAAVTGGPGLRWAFMGTFLAWHLGGGPGGMRHTIEQFGPALELPWSHMKAPELTDELKERIVDGCEVESGARAFDEMERRRDRCLAEIQKVLKEHWYPPEEDGWPPMATDR
;
A
#
# COMPACT_ATOMS: atom_id res chain seq x y z
N MET A 1 15.85 -18.65 3.63
CA MET A 1 14.63 -18.01 3.09
C MET A 1 13.84 -19.09 2.39
N THR A 2 12.62 -19.40 2.83
CA THR A 2 11.74 -20.33 2.12
C THR A 2 11.29 -19.64 0.84
N GLU A 3 11.70 -20.17 -0.29
CA GLU A 3 11.20 -19.73 -1.60
C GLU A 3 9.67 -19.88 -1.62
N SER A 4 8.97 -18.87 -2.09
CA SER A 4 7.52 -18.94 -2.29
C SER A 4 7.26 -19.84 -3.51
N ASN A 5 6.48 -20.90 -3.31
CA ASN A 5 6.07 -21.81 -4.41
C ASN A 5 4.83 -21.29 -5.17
N ILE A 6 4.40 -20.06 -4.91
CA ILE A 6 3.23 -19.45 -5.54
C ILE A 6 3.57 -19.13 -7.00
N LYS A 7 2.78 -19.66 -7.91
CA LYS A 7 2.91 -19.46 -9.37
C LYS A 7 1.68 -18.78 -9.96
N LYS A 8 0.52 -19.01 -9.37
CA LYS A 8 -0.77 -18.55 -9.87
C LYS A 8 -1.50 -17.72 -8.80
N VAL A 9 -1.81 -16.48 -9.15
CA VAL A 9 -2.48 -15.52 -8.25
C VAL A 9 -3.87 -15.19 -8.80
N ALA A 10 -4.88 -15.34 -7.96
CA ALA A 10 -6.21 -14.83 -8.28
C ALA A 10 -6.38 -13.41 -7.76
N LEU A 11 -6.88 -12.52 -8.61
CA LEU A 11 -7.22 -11.14 -8.27
C LEU A 11 -8.72 -10.94 -8.41
N VAL A 12 -9.37 -10.56 -7.32
CA VAL A 12 -10.81 -10.28 -7.29
C VAL A 12 -11.02 -8.77 -7.21
N GLY A 13 -11.44 -8.16 -8.34
CA GLY A 13 -11.52 -6.73 -8.54
C GLY A 13 -10.37 -6.18 -9.39
N GLY A 14 -10.69 -5.54 -10.53
CA GLY A 14 -9.77 -5.01 -11.54
C GLY A 14 -9.69 -3.48 -11.57
N GLY A 15 -9.87 -2.81 -10.42
CA GLY A 15 -9.68 -1.36 -10.29
C GLY A 15 -8.20 -0.96 -10.22
N VAL A 16 -7.93 0.28 -9.77
CA VAL A 16 -6.57 0.82 -9.62
C VAL A 16 -5.66 -0.10 -8.81
N ILE A 17 -6.15 -0.64 -7.70
CA ILE A 17 -5.37 -1.52 -6.82
C ILE A 17 -5.19 -2.90 -7.45
N GLY A 18 -6.27 -3.52 -7.97
CA GLY A 18 -6.20 -4.83 -8.62
C GLY A 18 -5.37 -4.83 -9.90
N GLY A 19 -5.48 -3.79 -10.74
CA GLY A 19 -4.62 -3.59 -11.90
C GLY A 19 -3.14 -3.41 -11.51
N GLY A 20 -2.89 -2.69 -10.44
CA GLY A 20 -1.55 -2.53 -9.88
C GLY A 20 -0.96 -3.85 -9.36
N TRP A 21 -1.75 -4.69 -8.70
CA TRP A 21 -1.34 -6.05 -8.32
C TRP A 21 -1.08 -6.94 -9.54
N ALA A 22 -1.98 -6.89 -10.56
CA ALA A 22 -1.75 -7.61 -11.81
C ALA A 22 -0.42 -7.24 -12.42
N THR A 23 -0.14 -5.94 -12.56
CA THR A 23 1.12 -5.43 -13.11
C THR A 23 2.33 -5.95 -12.32
N ARG A 24 2.31 -5.90 -10.98
CA ARG A 24 3.41 -6.39 -10.14
C ARG A 24 3.61 -7.90 -10.27
N CYS A 25 2.53 -8.68 -10.24
CA CYS A 25 2.61 -10.15 -10.38
C CYS A 25 3.16 -10.56 -11.75
N LEU A 26 2.67 -9.92 -12.82
CA LEU A 26 3.14 -10.14 -14.20
C LEU A 26 4.62 -9.80 -14.38
N ALA A 27 5.07 -8.69 -13.78
CA ALA A 27 6.46 -8.27 -13.79
C ALA A 27 7.39 -9.27 -13.08
N ASN A 28 6.86 -10.03 -12.13
CA ASN A 28 7.58 -11.11 -11.43
C ASN A 28 7.35 -12.51 -12.05
N GLY A 29 6.78 -12.61 -13.24
CA GLY A 29 6.65 -13.86 -13.98
C GLY A 29 5.52 -14.79 -13.52
N LEU A 30 4.55 -14.29 -12.75
CA LEU A 30 3.44 -15.08 -12.25
C LEU A 30 2.26 -15.13 -13.22
N GLU A 31 1.54 -16.24 -13.21
CA GLU A 31 0.22 -16.35 -13.82
C GLU A 31 -0.81 -15.59 -12.96
N VAL A 32 -1.58 -14.71 -13.59
CA VAL A 32 -2.64 -13.91 -12.95
C VAL A 32 -3.98 -14.28 -13.55
N VAL A 33 -4.94 -14.63 -12.70
CA VAL A 33 -6.34 -14.81 -13.09
C VAL A 33 -7.16 -13.73 -12.39
N LEU A 34 -7.72 -12.81 -13.17
CA LEU A 34 -8.47 -11.66 -12.66
C LEU A 34 -9.96 -11.83 -12.95
N THR A 35 -10.81 -11.46 -12.01
CA THR A 35 -12.25 -11.32 -12.20
C THR A 35 -12.74 -9.96 -11.74
N ASP A 36 -13.61 -9.34 -12.51
CA ASP A 36 -14.31 -8.09 -12.19
C ASP A 36 -15.66 -8.08 -12.92
N PRO A 37 -16.77 -7.71 -12.28
CA PRO A 37 -18.08 -7.70 -12.92
C PRO A 37 -18.27 -6.60 -13.98
N ARG A 38 -17.36 -5.62 -14.06
CA ARG A 38 -17.44 -4.52 -15.02
C ARG A 38 -16.86 -4.94 -16.38
N PRO A 39 -17.59 -4.75 -17.49
CA PRO A 39 -17.11 -5.12 -18.82
C PRO A 39 -15.80 -4.45 -19.24
N GLU A 40 -15.59 -3.21 -18.80
CA GLU A 40 -14.43 -2.39 -19.14
C GLU A 40 -13.17 -2.73 -18.29
N ALA A 41 -13.30 -3.57 -17.29
CA ALA A 41 -12.20 -3.85 -16.37
C ALA A 41 -11.00 -4.55 -17.06
N GLN A 42 -11.26 -5.37 -18.07
CA GLN A 42 -10.21 -6.02 -18.83
C GLN A 42 -9.35 -4.98 -19.56
N ASP A 43 -9.99 -4.13 -20.39
CA ASP A 43 -9.27 -3.10 -21.15
C ASP A 43 -8.51 -2.14 -20.23
N TYR A 44 -9.13 -1.82 -19.08
CA TYR A 44 -8.51 -0.96 -18.09
C TYR A 44 -7.22 -1.56 -17.49
N VAL A 45 -7.26 -2.84 -17.09
CA VAL A 45 -6.11 -3.52 -16.51
C VAL A 45 -5.01 -3.74 -17.56
N GLU A 46 -5.37 -4.15 -18.77
CA GLU A 46 -4.41 -4.32 -19.88
C GLU A 46 -3.71 -3.00 -20.22
N THR A 47 -4.45 -1.89 -20.25
CA THR A 47 -3.90 -0.55 -20.48
C THR A 47 -2.94 -0.16 -19.35
N MET A 48 -3.32 -0.36 -18.08
CA MET A 48 -2.44 -0.06 -16.94
C MET A 48 -1.15 -0.86 -16.99
N VAL A 49 -1.21 -2.15 -17.31
CA VAL A 49 -0.02 -2.99 -17.48
C VAL A 49 0.87 -2.44 -18.58
N ALA A 50 0.30 -2.09 -19.73
CA ALA A 50 1.06 -1.56 -20.87
C ALA A 50 1.74 -0.22 -20.55
N ASP A 51 1.05 0.68 -19.87
CA ASP A 51 1.56 2.00 -19.50
C ASP A 51 2.66 1.93 -18.44
N ALA A 52 2.55 1.01 -17.46
CA ALA A 52 3.54 0.85 -16.41
C ALA A 52 4.79 0.08 -16.87
N TRP A 53 4.67 -0.76 -17.89
CA TRP A 53 5.72 -1.71 -18.28
C TRP A 53 7.06 -1.07 -18.61
N PRO A 54 7.14 0.01 -19.43
CA PRO A 54 8.41 0.65 -19.76
C PRO A 54 9.17 1.18 -18.54
N VAL A 55 8.44 1.69 -17.54
CA VAL A 55 9.05 2.19 -16.31
C VAL A 55 9.60 1.06 -15.47
N LEU A 56 8.90 -0.07 -15.41
CA LEU A 56 9.36 -1.26 -14.69
C LEU A 56 10.59 -1.90 -15.33
N GLU A 57 10.65 -1.97 -16.67
CA GLU A 57 11.82 -2.45 -17.41
C GLU A 57 13.03 -1.55 -17.14
N ASP A 58 12.87 -0.23 -17.25
CA ASP A 58 13.92 0.75 -17.01
C ASP A 58 14.44 0.74 -15.56
N ALA A 59 13.54 0.42 -14.62
CA ALA A 59 13.88 0.25 -13.21
C ALA A 59 14.52 -1.11 -12.88
N GLY A 60 14.56 -2.05 -13.83
CA GLY A 60 15.04 -3.42 -13.59
C GLY A 60 14.13 -4.21 -12.64
N LEU A 61 12.82 -3.93 -12.67
CA LEU A 61 11.81 -4.57 -11.83
C LEU A 61 11.01 -5.64 -12.56
N VAL A 62 11.43 -6.01 -13.78
CA VAL A 62 10.80 -7.07 -14.58
C VAL A 62 11.71 -8.30 -14.58
N SER A 63 11.13 -9.47 -14.31
CA SER A 63 11.82 -10.76 -14.42
C SER A 63 12.08 -11.11 -15.89
N GLU A 64 13.00 -12.08 -16.15
CA GLU A 64 13.29 -12.55 -17.50
C GLU A 64 12.05 -13.12 -18.22
N ASN A 65 11.13 -13.72 -17.46
CA ASN A 65 9.87 -14.26 -17.99
C ASN A 65 8.72 -13.36 -17.55
N LYS A 66 8.03 -12.78 -18.53
CA LYS A 66 6.77 -12.07 -18.28
C LYS A 66 5.69 -13.07 -17.89
N GLY A 67 4.93 -12.77 -16.83
CA GLY A 67 3.75 -13.56 -16.44
C GLY A 67 2.61 -13.50 -17.47
N GLU A 68 1.61 -14.32 -17.28
CA GLU A 68 0.43 -14.39 -18.14
C GLU A 68 -0.81 -13.87 -17.42
N LEU A 69 -1.64 -13.07 -18.12
CA LEU A 69 -2.88 -12.50 -17.60
C LEU A 69 -4.08 -13.19 -18.24
N HIS A 70 -4.96 -13.72 -17.42
CA HIS A 70 -6.22 -14.34 -17.80
C HIS A 70 -7.39 -13.67 -17.09
N PHE A 71 -8.56 -13.68 -17.72
CA PHE A 71 -9.79 -13.14 -17.14
C PHE A 71 -10.80 -14.26 -16.93
N ALA A 72 -11.30 -14.37 -15.69
CA ALA A 72 -12.34 -15.31 -15.30
C ALA A 72 -13.71 -14.64 -15.30
N GLN A 73 -14.76 -15.42 -15.56
CA GLN A 73 -16.14 -14.91 -15.61
C GLN A 73 -16.70 -14.61 -14.22
N ASP A 74 -16.23 -15.33 -13.20
CA ASP A 74 -16.69 -15.22 -11.83
C ASP A 74 -15.57 -15.53 -10.82
N ILE A 75 -15.87 -15.32 -9.53
CA ILE A 75 -14.94 -15.54 -8.43
C ILE A 75 -14.55 -17.02 -8.33
N ALA A 76 -15.51 -17.93 -8.46
CA ALA A 76 -15.27 -19.38 -8.32
C ALA A 76 -14.23 -19.84 -9.34
N GLN A 77 -14.39 -19.45 -10.62
CA GLN A 77 -13.44 -19.77 -11.67
C GLN A 77 -12.06 -19.15 -11.43
N ALA A 78 -12.01 -17.93 -10.89
CA ALA A 78 -10.74 -17.24 -10.66
C ALA A 78 -9.91 -17.92 -9.56
N VAL A 79 -10.55 -18.39 -8.46
CA VAL A 79 -9.84 -18.81 -7.25
C VAL A 79 -9.60 -20.31 -7.12
N GLN A 80 -10.31 -21.17 -7.88
CA GLN A 80 -10.30 -22.63 -7.70
C GLN A 80 -8.90 -23.27 -7.77
N ASP A 81 -8.03 -22.76 -8.66
CA ASP A 81 -6.68 -23.28 -8.90
C ASP A 81 -5.57 -22.29 -8.49
N ALA A 82 -5.92 -21.21 -7.80
CA ALA A 82 -4.97 -20.21 -7.36
C ALA A 82 -4.10 -20.72 -6.20
N ASP A 83 -2.87 -20.23 -6.13
CA ASP A 83 -1.94 -20.46 -5.02
C ASP A 83 -2.01 -19.32 -3.98
N PHE A 84 -2.55 -18.18 -4.38
CA PHE A 84 -2.77 -16.99 -3.53
C PHE A 84 -3.95 -16.19 -4.08
N VAL A 85 -4.74 -15.61 -3.20
CA VAL A 85 -5.87 -14.75 -3.58
C VAL A 85 -5.69 -13.37 -3.00
N GLN A 86 -5.81 -12.32 -3.84
CA GLN A 86 -5.81 -10.92 -3.42
C GLN A 86 -7.13 -10.26 -3.81
N GLU A 87 -7.93 -9.87 -2.82
CA GLU A 87 -9.21 -9.20 -3.01
C GLU A 87 -8.99 -7.67 -3.07
N ASN A 88 -9.63 -7.02 -4.06
CA ASN A 88 -9.46 -5.60 -4.38
C ASN A 88 -10.80 -4.91 -4.71
N VAL A 89 -11.93 -5.45 -4.21
CA VAL A 89 -13.23 -4.84 -4.46
C VAL A 89 -13.41 -3.54 -3.66
N PRO A 90 -14.38 -2.67 -4.03
CA PRO A 90 -14.57 -1.39 -3.36
C PRO A 90 -14.69 -1.50 -1.84
N GLU A 91 -14.22 -0.47 -1.13
CA GLU A 91 -14.13 -0.40 0.35
C GLU A 91 -15.52 -0.27 0.99
N ARG A 92 -16.30 -1.34 0.90
CA ARG A 92 -17.63 -1.50 1.50
C ARG A 92 -17.68 -2.80 2.27
N GLU A 93 -17.84 -2.72 3.60
CA GLU A 93 -17.73 -3.85 4.53
C GLU A 93 -18.59 -5.05 4.12
N GLU A 94 -19.90 -4.84 3.90
CA GLU A 94 -20.81 -5.92 3.52
C GLU A 94 -20.48 -6.57 2.16
N LEU A 95 -20.00 -5.77 1.20
CA LEU A 95 -19.56 -6.30 -0.08
C LEU A 95 -18.33 -7.20 0.11
N LYS A 96 -17.32 -6.71 0.87
CA LYS A 96 -16.11 -7.48 1.12
C LYS A 96 -16.40 -8.76 1.91
N ILE A 97 -17.27 -8.72 2.92
CA ILE A 97 -17.71 -9.92 3.66
C ILE A 97 -18.34 -10.95 2.70
N SER A 98 -19.25 -10.51 1.81
CA SER A 98 -19.88 -11.40 0.83
C SER A 98 -18.86 -11.99 -0.16
N VAL A 99 -17.93 -11.17 -0.65
CA VAL A 99 -16.88 -11.62 -1.58
C VAL A 99 -15.93 -12.61 -0.90
N HIS A 100 -15.51 -12.33 0.34
CA HIS A 100 -14.65 -13.26 1.10
C HIS A 100 -15.34 -14.57 1.45
N GLU A 101 -16.66 -14.55 1.73
CA GLU A 101 -17.46 -15.74 1.88
C GLU A 101 -17.38 -16.61 0.62
N GLU A 102 -17.63 -16.04 -0.56
CA GLU A 102 -17.56 -16.73 -1.84
C GLU A 102 -16.15 -17.24 -2.16
N ILE A 103 -15.12 -16.39 -1.99
CA ILE A 103 -13.71 -16.81 -2.17
C ILE A 103 -13.39 -18.01 -1.27
N SER A 104 -13.77 -17.96 0.02
CA SER A 104 -13.43 -18.99 0.98
C SER A 104 -14.12 -20.33 0.72
N GLN A 105 -15.25 -20.31 0.02
CA GLN A 105 -15.99 -21.52 -0.39
C GLN A 105 -15.38 -22.21 -1.61
N HIS A 106 -14.72 -21.46 -2.49
CA HIS A 106 -14.23 -21.97 -3.79
C HIS A 106 -12.71 -22.10 -3.88
N ALA A 107 -11.95 -21.32 -3.11
CA ALA A 107 -10.49 -21.47 -3.04
C ALA A 107 -10.10 -22.71 -2.22
N ARG A 108 -9.00 -23.37 -2.61
CA ARG A 108 -8.44 -24.51 -1.87
C ARG A 108 -8.19 -24.13 -0.40
N GLU A 109 -8.30 -25.08 0.50
CA GLU A 109 -8.19 -24.86 1.96
C GLU A 109 -6.81 -24.37 2.42
N ASP A 110 -5.77 -24.65 1.64
CA ASP A 110 -4.38 -24.27 1.92
C ASP A 110 -3.98 -22.88 1.42
N VAL A 111 -4.88 -22.19 0.69
CA VAL A 111 -4.59 -20.93 0.01
C VAL A 111 -4.84 -19.73 0.93
N VAL A 112 -3.86 -18.83 0.99
CA VAL A 112 -4.01 -17.54 1.70
C VAL A 112 -4.95 -16.61 0.94
N ILE A 113 -5.86 -15.99 1.65
CA ILE A 113 -6.76 -14.95 1.14
C ILE A 113 -6.37 -13.62 1.78
N ALA A 114 -5.89 -12.68 0.97
CA ALA A 114 -5.54 -11.34 1.43
C ALA A 114 -6.52 -10.30 0.88
N SER A 115 -6.89 -9.33 1.70
CA SER A 115 -7.70 -8.18 1.29
C SER A 115 -6.84 -6.92 1.16
N SER A 116 -7.03 -6.14 0.12
CA SER A 116 -6.42 -4.82 -0.06
C SER A 116 -7.16 -3.71 0.69
N SER A 117 -8.01 -4.04 1.65
CA SER A 117 -8.70 -3.04 2.47
C SER A 117 -7.72 -2.10 3.15
N SER A 118 -8.05 -0.80 3.17
CA SER A 118 -7.22 0.25 3.79
C SER A 118 -7.59 0.53 5.25
N GLY A 119 -8.78 0.11 5.71
CA GLY A 119 -9.25 0.48 7.03
C GLY A 119 -10.09 -0.54 7.77
N LEU A 120 -10.68 -1.51 7.07
CA LEU A 120 -11.57 -2.49 7.69
C LEU A 120 -10.77 -3.56 8.45
N LEU A 121 -11.33 -4.00 9.58
CA LEU A 121 -10.70 -5.00 10.42
C LEU A 121 -10.82 -6.41 9.81
N PRO A 122 -9.76 -7.21 9.78
CA PRO A 122 -9.81 -8.58 9.28
C PRO A 122 -10.83 -9.44 10.05
N SER A 123 -11.00 -9.24 11.36
CA SER A 123 -12.00 -9.92 12.18
C SER A 123 -13.44 -9.71 11.67
N ARG A 124 -13.76 -8.55 11.10
CA ARG A 124 -15.06 -8.27 10.48
C ARG A 124 -15.18 -8.93 9.11
N LEU A 125 -14.14 -8.82 8.29
CA LEU A 125 -14.15 -9.37 6.94
C LEU A 125 -14.24 -10.90 6.91
N GLN A 126 -13.75 -11.58 7.96
CA GLN A 126 -13.81 -13.04 8.14
C GLN A 126 -15.19 -13.56 8.56
N ALA A 127 -16.14 -12.70 8.93
CA ALA A 127 -17.35 -13.08 9.67
C ALA A 127 -18.15 -14.24 9.05
N ARG A 128 -18.06 -14.44 7.72
CA ARG A 128 -18.77 -15.52 7.00
C ARG A 128 -17.82 -16.47 6.25
N CYS A 129 -16.51 -16.37 6.49
CA CYS A 129 -15.55 -17.27 5.84
C CYS A 129 -15.65 -18.69 6.40
N ALA A 130 -15.59 -19.68 5.52
CA ALA A 130 -15.52 -21.08 5.89
C ALA A 130 -14.21 -21.42 6.64
N HIS A 131 -13.11 -20.76 6.24
CA HIS A 131 -11.76 -20.94 6.77
C HIS A 131 -11.17 -19.57 7.13
N PRO A 132 -11.60 -18.94 8.25
CA PRO A 132 -11.15 -17.60 8.63
C PRO A 132 -9.67 -17.53 8.97
N GLU A 133 -9.03 -18.67 9.36
CA GLU A 133 -7.63 -18.76 9.74
C GLU A 133 -6.64 -18.42 8.62
N ARG A 134 -7.09 -18.41 7.37
CA ARG A 134 -6.29 -18.09 6.19
C ARG A 134 -6.54 -16.70 5.60
N LEU A 135 -7.53 -15.96 6.16
CA LEU A 135 -7.83 -14.60 5.72
C LEU A 135 -7.07 -13.56 6.55
N MET A 136 -6.54 -12.56 5.87
CA MET A 136 -5.86 -11.41 6.45
C MET A 136 -5.98 -10.19 5.55
N ILE A 137 -5.52 -9.05 6.05
CA ILE A 137 -5.24 -7.88 5.21
C ILE A 137 -3.85 -8.02 4.61
N GLY A 138 -3.73 -7.69 3.32
CA GLY A 138 -2.50 -7.44 2.59
C GLY A 138 -2.59 -6.08 1.92
N HIS A 139 -2.46 -5.00 2.71
CA HIS A 139 -2.73 -3.62 2.31
C HIS A 139 -1.55 -3.02 1.56
N PRO A 140 -1.67 -2.76 0.24
CA PRO A 140 -0.64 -2.13 -0.58
C PRO A 140 -0.78 -0.62 -0.58
N PHE A 141 0.20 0.08 -1.16
CA PHE A 141 0.14 1.50 -1.47
C PHE A 141 0.20 1.73 -2.98
N ALA A 142 -0.62 2.65 -3.48
CA ALA A 142 -0.65 2.98 -4.90
C ALA A 142 0.50 3.96 -5.28
N PRO A 143 1.18 3.72 -6.42
CA PRO A 143 1.01 2.63 -7.37
C PRO A 143 1.60 1.31 -6.87
N VAL A 144 0.77 0.26 -6.84
CA VAL A 144 1.13 -1.05 -6.25
C VAL A 144 2.35 -1.69 -6.93
N TYR A 145 2.50 -1.48 -8.23
CA TYR A 145 3.61 -2.01 -9.02
C TYR A 145 4.97 -1.33 -8.73
N LEU A 146 4.99 -0.18 -8.05
CA LEU A 146 6.22 0.54 -7.67
C LEU A 146 6.43 0.59 -6.16
N LEU A 147 5.42 0.98 -5.37
CA LEU A 147 5.61 1.11 -3.92
C LEU A 147 5.78 -0.26 -3.26
N PRO A 148 6.87 -0.46 -2.49
CA PRO A 148 7.18 -1.78 -1.97
C PRO A 148 6.43 -2.14 -0.69
N LEU A 149 5.86 -1.18 0.04
CA LEU A 149 5.19 -1.47 1.31
C LEU A 149 3.93 -2.28 1.10
N VAL A 150 3.76 -3.32 1.91
CA VAL A 150 2.49 -4.02 2.11
C VAL A 150 2.30 -4.31 3.60
N GLU A 151 1.21 -3.84 4.20
CA GLU A 151 0.89 -4.12 5.58
C GLU A 151 0.12 -5.43 5.68
N ILE A 152 0.62 -6.36 6.50
CA ILE A 152 -0.05 -7.64 6.79
C ILE A 152 -0.72 -7.51 8.15
N VAL A 153 -2.04 -7.67 8.19
CA VAL A 153 -2.82 -7.57 9.43
C VAL A 153 -3.69 -8.82 9.57
N GLY A 154 -3.45 -9.61 10.58
CA GLY A 154 -4.30 -10.72 10.96
C GLY A 154 -5.27 -10.36 12.09
N SER A 155 -6.33 -11.14 12.25
CA SER A 155 -7.16 -11.18 13.45
C SER A 155 -6.65 -12.23 14.43
N GLU A 156 -7.33 -12.40 15.55
CA GLU A 156 -7.08 -13.51 16.49
C GLU A 156 -7.32 -14.90 15.87
N GLN A 157 -8.15 -14.99 14.82
CA GLN A 157 -8.41 -16.24 14.11
C GLN A 157 -7.38 -16.53 13.02
N THR A 158 -6.67 -15.51 12.52
CA THR A 158 -5.69 -15.69 11.45
C THR A 158 -4.48 -16.49 11.92
N SER A 159 -4.13 -17.56 11.21
CA SER A 159 -3.01 -18.41 11.58
C SER A 159 -1.65 -17.74 11.34
N GLN A 160 -0.69 -18.00 12.20
CA GLN A 160 0.70 -17.54 12.02
C GLN A 160 1.32 -18.09 10.74
N THR A 161 0.92 -19.31 10.34
CA THR A 161 1.35 -19.92 9.10
C THR A 161 0.90 -19.11 7.89
N ALA A 162 -0.37 -18.69 7.85
CA ALA A 162 -0.88 -17.85 6.77
C ALA A 162 -0.18 -16.49 6.70
N ILE A 163 0.07 -15.84 7.84
CA ILE A 163 0.85 -14.59 7.91
C ILE A 163 2.27 -14.78 7.37
N ALA A 164 2.94 -15.88 7.75
CA ALA A 164 4.29 -16.17 7.27
C ALA A 164 4.32 -16.45 5.76
N GLN A 165 3.33 -17.18 5.22
CA GLN A 165 3.17 -17.46 3.81
C GLN A 165 2.94 -16.17 3.00
N ALA A 166 2.03 -15.30 3.46
CA ALA A 166 1.81 -14.00 2.84
C ALA A 166 3.09 -13.15 2.84
N GLY A 167 3.79 -13.09 3.96
CA GLY A 167 5.06 -12.38 4.06
C GLY A 167 6.13 -12.92 3.10
N ALA A 168 6.23 -14.24 2.94
CA ALA A 168 7.14 -14.85 1.98
C ALA A 168 6.75 -14.52 0.53
N PHE A 169 5.46 -14.60 0.22
CA PHE A 169 4.92 -14.25 -1.09
C PHE A 169 5.22 -12.79 -1.45
N TYR A 170 4.86 -11.84 -0.61
CA TYR A 170 5.11 -10.43 -0.92
C TYR A 170 6.61 -10.11 -1.06
N ARG A 171 7.48 -10.74 -0.26
CA ARG A 171 8.94 -10.61 -0.45
C ARG A 171 9.40 -11.15 -1.80
N SER A 172 8.84 -12.26 -2.28
CA SER A 172 9.19 -12.80 -3.60
C SER A 172 8.81 -11.85 -4.75
N LEU A 173 7.85 -10.94 -4.53
CA LEU A 173 7.48 -9.86 -5.45
C LEU A 173 8.35 -8.60 -5.29
N GLY A 174 9.45 -8.65 -4.54
CA GLY A 174 10.28 -7.48 -4.24
C GLY A 174 9.61 -6.47 -3.30
N MET A 175 8.55 -6.87 -2.61
CA MET A 175 7.87 -5.99 -1.65
C MET A 175 8.46 -6.11 -0.25
N ARG A 176 8.04 -5.18 0.62
CA ARG A 176 8.46 -5.06 2.02
C ARG A 176 7.25 -5.27 2.93
N PRO A 177 6.93 -6.52 3.30
CA PRO A 177 5.81 -6.80 4.19
C PRO A 177 6.08 -6.28 5.60
N LEU A 178 5.15 -5.50 6.12
CA LEU A 178 5.13 -5.00 7.50
C LEU A 178 4.02 -5.70 8.28
N HIS A 179 4.38 -6.57 9.21
CA HIS A 179 3.40 -7.24 10.05
C HIS A 179 2.88 -6.30 11.15
N VAL A 180 1.61 -5.96 11.09
CA VAL A 180 0.90 -5.20 12.12
C VAL A 180 0.44 -6.18 13.20
N ARG A 181 1.02 -6.11 14.38
CA ARG A 181 0.88 -7.13 15.44
C ARG A 181 -0.52 -7.28 16.04
N ARG A 182 -1.36 -6.27 15.87
CA ARG A 182 -2.74 -6.24 16.32
C ARG A 182 -3.58 -5.56 15.26
N GLU A 183 -4.78 -6.07 15.02
CA GLU A 183 -5.72 -5.36 14.16
C GLU A 183 -6.09 -4.01 14.78
N ILE A 184 -6.12 -3.00 13.92
CA ILE A 184 -6.52 -1.64 14.23
C ILE A 184 -7.02 -1.00 12.94
N GLU A 185 -8.04 -0.16 13.01
CA GLU A 185 -8.55 0.56 11.83
C GLU A 185 -7.44 1.41 11.20
N ALA A 186 -7.37 1.42 9.86
CA ALA A 186 -6.39 2.15 9.06
C ALA A 186 -4.90 1.80 9.35
N TYR A 187 -4.66 0.71 10.05
CA TYR A 187 -3.36 0.08 10.33
C TYR A 187 -2.28 1.07 10.80
N ILE A 188 -1.06 1.09 10.25
CA ILE A 188 0.02 1.99 10.70
C ILE A 188 0.21 3.15 9.71
N ALA A 189 0.44 2.84 8.43
CA ALA A 189 0.88 3.85 7.48
C ALA A 189 -0.24 4.85 7.13
N ASP A 190 -1.47 4.38 6.94
CA ASP A 190 -2.61 5.27 6.69
C ASP A 190 -2.93 6.15 7.91
N ARG A 191 -2.79 5.64 9.13
CA ARG A 191 -2.95 6.47 10.33
C ARG A 191 -1.95 7.62 10.39
N LEU A 192 -0.70 7.36 9.99
CA LEU A 192 0.35 8.39 9.94
C LEU A 192 0.07 9.40 8.81
N GLN A 193 -0.30 8.89 7.63
CA GLN A 193 -0.67 9.73 6.48
C GLN A 193 -1.89 10.59 6.77
N GLU A 194 -2.93 10.01 7.38
CA GLU A 194 -4.16 10.70 7.78
C GLU A 194 -3.90 11.81 8.81
N SER A 195 -2.97 11.59 9.75
CA SER A 195 -2.60 12.61 10.73
C SER A 195 -2.00 13.85 10.06
N LEU A 196 -1.12 13.64 9.06
CA LEU A 196 -0.55 14.72 8.28
C LEU A 196 -1.62 15.45 7.45
N TYR A 197 -2.51 14.68 6.81
CA TYR A 197 -3.57 15.24 5.98
C TYR A 197 -4.56 16.09 6.78
N ARG A 198 -4.95 15.63 7.99
CA ARG A 198 -5.83 16.41 8.89
C ARG A 198 -5.22 17.76 9.26
N GLU A 199 -3.94 17.81 9.58
CA GLU A 199 -3.27 19.07 9.88
C GLU A 199 -3.20 19.98 8.65
N ALA A 200 -2.92 19.43 7.47
CA ALA A 200 -2.96 20.16 6.20
C ALA A 200 -4.32 20.82 5.95
N LEU A 201 -5.42 20.09 6.19
CA LEU A 201 -6.78 20.63 6.08
C LEU A 201 -7.02 21.82 7.03
N HIS A 202 -6.52 21.75 8.26
CA HIS A 202 -6.63 22.88 9.21
C HIS A 202 -5.85 24.11 8.75
N LEU A 203 -4.66 23.92 8.20
CA LEU A 203 -3.85 25.04 7.70
C LEU A 203 -4.54 25.75 6.52
N ILE A 204 -5.21 25.00 5.65
CA ILE A 204 -6.01 25.57 4.54
C ILE A 204 -7.26 26.28 5.06
N ASP A 205 -8.01 25.64 5.96
CA ASP A 205 -9.25 26.16 6.54
C ASP A 205 -9.02 27.50 7.24
N GLN A 206 -7.96 27.59 8.03
CA GLN A 206 -7.55 28.79 8.75
C GLN A 206 -6.88 29.85 7.86
N GLY A 207 -6.65 29.57 6.58
CA GLY A 207 -5.98 30.49 5.66
C GLY A 207 -4.51 30.73 5.96
N VAL A 208 -3.85 29.79 6.67
CA VAL A 208 -2.42 29.88 7.01
C VAL A 208 -1.56 29.63 5.79
N ALA A 209 -1.94 28.68 4.93
CA ALA A 209 -1.21 28.30 3.72
C ALA A 209 -2.16 27.85 2.61
N THR A 210 -1.68 27.92 1.39
CA THR A 210 -2.29 27.30 0.19
C THR A 210 -1.91 25.83 0.08
N VAL A 211 -2.60 25.07 -0.77
CA VAL A 211 -2.26 23.67 -1.09
C VAL A 211 -0.79 23.54 -1.51
N ALA A 212 -0.37 24.36 -2.50
CA ALA A 212 0.99 24.33 -3.03
C ALA A 212 2.07 24.66 -1.97
N GLU A 213 1.79 25.58 -1.04
CA GLU A 213 2.73 25.91 0.04
C GLU A 213 2.86 24.76 1.05
N ILE A 214 1.76 24.03 1.35
CA ILE A 214 1.78 22.86 2.21
C ILE A 214 2.59 21.74 1.56
N ASP A 215 2.34 21.46 0.28
CA ASP A 215 3.06 20.42 -0.45
C ASP A 215 4.54 20.78 -0.61
N ALA A 216 4.88 22.05 -0.87
CA ALA A 216 6.25 22.51 -0.88
C ALA A 216 6.95 22.35 0.47
N ALA A 217 6.25 22.61 1.59
CA ALA A 217 6.80 22.41 2.93
C ALA A 217 7.09 20.93 3.22
N VAL A 218 6.23 20.01 2.77
CA VAL A 218 6.44 18.57 2.91
C VAL A 218 7.58 18.09 2.01
N THR A 219 7.48 18.34 0.70
CA THR A 219 8.41 17.79 -0.30
C THR A 219 9.79 18.40 -0.26
N GLY A 220 9.91 19.69 0.08
CA GLY A 220 11.19 20.40 0.24
C GLY A 220 11.83 20.26 1.63
N GLY A 221 11.08 19.75 2.60
CA GLY A 221 11.49 19.61 4.00
C GLY A 221 11.56 18.14 4.46
N PRO A 222 10.70 17.75 5.40
CA PRO A 222 10.77 16.42 6.01
C PRO A 222 10.57 15.28 5.03
N GLY A 223 9.78 15.44 3.98
CA GLY A 223 9.46 14.43 2.99
C GLY A 223 10.69 13.91 2.23
N LEU A 224 11.68 14.75 1.95
CA LEU A 224 12.94 14.32 1.31
C LEU A 224 13.64 13.22 2.10
N ARG A 225 13.66 13.30 3.42
CA ARG A 225 14.30 12.29 4.26
C ARG A 225 13.38 11.11 4.57
N TRP A 226 12.05 11.27 4.48
CA TRP A 226 11.10 10.18 4.69
C TRP A 226 11.16 9.10 3.62
N ALA A 227 11.75 9.39 2.47
CA ALA A 227 11.99 8.38 1.44
C ALA A 227 12.93 7.24 1.91
N PHE A 228 13.82 7.51 2.90
CA PHE A 228 14.83 6.55 3.37
C PHE A 228 14.89 6.39 4.89
N MET A 229 14.36 7.32 5.67
CA MET A 229 14.29 7.18 7.13
C MET A 229 12.91 7.59 7.63
N GLY A 230 12.33 6.80 8.52
CA GLY A 230 11.07 7.13 9.17
C GLY A 230 11.24 8.21 10.24
N THR A 231 10.12 8.59 10.85
CA THR A 231 10.08 9.69 11.82
C THR A 231 11.02 9.47 13.03
N PHE A 232 11.06 8.27 13.60
CA PHE A 232 11.92 8.01 14.76
C PHE A 232 13.42 8.10 14.45
N LEU A 233 13.87 7.54 13.32
CA LEU A 233 15.26 7.64 12.92
C LEU A 233 15.66 9.07 12.58
N ALA A 234 14.76 9.83 11.94
CA ALA A 234 14.99 11.25 11.65
C ALA A 234 15.17 12.09 12.93
N TRP A 235 14.35 11.84 13.95
CA TRP A 235 14.48 12.50 15.26
C TRP A 235 15.71 12.01 16.04
N HIS A 236 16.05 10.72 15.95
CA HIS A 236 17.26 10.16 16.57
C HIS A 236 18.52 10.85 16.04
N LEU A 237 18.65 10.98 14.73
CA LEU A 237 19.78 11.68 14.10
C LEU A 237 19.77 13.19 14.39
N GLY A 238 18.57 13.78 14.45
CA GLY A 238 18.40 15.20 14.82
C GLY A 238 18.86 15.53 16.25
N GLY A 239 18.87 14.55 17.16
CA GLY A 239 19.39 14.69 18.52
C GLY A 239 20.93 14.69 18.61
N GLY A 240 21.64 14.58 17.49
CA GLY A 240 23.11 14.51 17.46
C GLY A 240 23.67 13.33 18.26
N PRO A 241 24.82 13.46 18.92
CA PRO A 241 25.41 12.38 19.70
C PRO A 241 24.56 11.85 20.86
N GLY A 242 23.59 12.65 21.35
CA GLY A 242 22.64 12.26 22.40
C GLY A 242 21.46 11.41 21.87
N GLY A 243 21.25 11.39 20.55
CA GLY A 243 20.24 10.58 19.88
C GLY A 243 18.80 10.88 20.36
N MET A 244 17.96 9.87 20.31
CA MET A 244 16.55 9.98 20.69
C MET A 244 16.34 10.40 22.16
N ARG A 245 17.22 10.01 23.07
CA ARG A 245 17.14 10.43 24.48
C ARG A 245 17.20 11.95 24.59
N HIS A 246 18.20 12.56 23.95
CA HIS A 246 18.34 14.01 23.93
C HIS A 246 17.13 14.70 23.27
N THR A 247 16.64 14.14 22.15
CA THR A 247 15.46 14.64 21.48
C THR A 247 14.22 14.62 22.39
N ILE A 248 13.99 13.53 23.10
CA ILE A 248 12.84 13.41 24.04
C ILE A 248 12.97 14.40 25.19
N GLU A 249 14.15 14.54 25.79
CA GLU A 249 14.40 15.47 26.88
C GLU A 249 14.20 16.93 26.46
N GLN A 250 14.66 17.29 25.25
CA GLN A 250 14.60 18.66 24.75
C GLN A 250 13.20 19.03 24.20
N PHE A 251 12.60 18.15 23.39
CA PHE A 251 11.37 18.45 22.66
C PHE A 251 10.11 17.77 23.25
N GLY A 252 10.27 16.83 24.17
CA GLY A 252 9.14 16.18 24.85
C GLY A 252 8.13 17.18 25.45
N PRO A 253 8.58 18.24 26.14
CA PRO A 253 7.65 19.27 26.66
C PRO A 253 6.82 19.98 25.59
N ALA A 254 7.30 20.05 24.34
CA ALA A 254 6.56 20.65 23.23
C ALA A 254 5.35 19.83 22.78
N LEU A 255 5.28 18.55 23.13
CA LEU A 255 4.11 17.69 22.85
C LEU A 255 2.85 18.11 23.61
N GLU A 256 3.02 18.88 24.71
CA GLU A 256 1.90 19.47 25.46
C GLU A 256 1.34 20.76 24.81
N LEU A 257 2.02 21.27 23.79
CA LEU A 257 1.62 22.48 23.08
C LEU A 257 0.61 22.15 21.97
N PRO A 258 -0.34 23.05 21.69
CA PRO A 258 -1.38 22.83 20.68
C PRO A 258 -0.85 23.11 19.26
N TRP A 259 0.22 22.40 18.86
CA TRP A 259 0.86 22.60 17.56
C TRP A 259 0.22 21.83 16.43
N SER A 260 -0.66 20.87 16.75
CA SER A 260 -1.37 20.07 15.74
C SER A 260 -2.78 19.71 16.18
N HIS A 261 -3.64 19.40 15.23
CA HIS A 261 -5.03 19.05 15.45
C HIS A 261 -5.29 17.56 15.11
N MET A 262 -5.82 16.81 16.09
CA MET A 262 -6.14 15.38 15.87
C MET A 262 -7.52 15.16 15.23
N LYS A 263 -8.41 16.15 15.28
CA LYS A 263 -9.74 16.11 14.67
C LYS A 263 -9.72 16.95 13.40
N ALA A 264 -10.15 16.38 12.29
CA ALA A 264 -10.28 17.13 11.03
C ALA A 264 -11.27 18.31 11.16
N PRO A 265 -11.08 19.42 10.42
CA PRO A 265 -12.08 20.48 10.31
C PRO A 265 -13.34 19.95 9.60
N GLU A 266 -14.45 20.68 9.72
CA GLU A 266 -15.63 20.38 8.92
C GLU A 266 -15.35 20.68 7.45
N LEU A 267 -15.59 19.70 6.57
CA LEU A 267 -15.43 19.86 5.12
C LEU A 267 -16.61 20.64 4.54
N THR A 268 -16.65 21.94 4.79
CA THR A 268 -17.63 22.85 4.19
C THR A 268 -17.44 22.92 2.67
N ASP A 269 -18.46 23.33 1.92
CA ASP A 269 -18.34 23.44 0.47
C ASP A 269 -17.26 24.46 0.07
N GLU A 270 -17.14 25.57 0.83
CA GLU A 270 -16.06 26.54 0.62
C GLU A 270 -14.66 25.94 0.82
N LEU A 271 -14.45 25.11 1.85
CA LEU A 271 -13.17 24.45 2.08
C LEU A 271 -12.87 23.43 0.99
N LYS A 272 -13.87 22.66 0.54
CA LYS A 272 -13.70 21.71 -0.59
C LYS A 272 -13.26 22.43 -1.88
N GLU A 273 -13.94 23.52 -2.24
CA GLU A 273 -13.58 24.30 -3.44
C GLU A 273 -12.15 24.86 -3.32
N ARG A 274 -11.76 25.41 -2.19
CA ARG A 274 -10.39 25.90 -1.98
C ARG A 274 -9.33 24.81 -2.16
N ILE A 275 -9.61 23.59 -1.71
CA ILE A 275 -8.70 22.45 -1.86
C ILE A 275 -8.62 22.04 -3.33
N VAL A 276 -9.76 21.89 -4.01
CA VAL A 276 -9.83 21.50 -5.42
C VAL A 276 -9.11 22.51 -6.30
N ASP A 277 -9.45 23.79 -6.16
CA ASP A 277 -8.81 24.89 -6.91
C ASP A 277 -7.29 24.92 -6.67
N GLY A 278 -6.87 24.70 -5.42
CA GLY A 278 -5.46 24.63 -5.05
C GLY A 278 -4.72 23.49 -5.76
N CYS A 279 -5.28 22.29 -5.80
CA CYS A 279 -4.71 21.15 -6.51
C CYS A 279 -4.66 21.38 -8.03
N GLU A 280 -5.69 21.99 -8.62
CA GLU A 280 -5.72 22.34 -10.06
C GLU A 280 -4.62 23.36 -10.41
N VAL A 281 -4.44 24.38 -9.59
CA VAL A 281 -3.36 25.37 -9.77
C VAL A 281 -2.00 24.71 -9.69
N GLU A 282 -1.76 23.86 -8.68
CA GLU A 282 -0.49 23.17 -8.48
C GLU A 282 -0.18 22.17 -9.59
N SER A 283 -1.16 21.41 -10.05
CA SER A 283 -1.00 20.50 -11.20
C SER A 283 -0.65 21.26 -12.49
N GLY A 284 -0.96 22.54 -12.57
CA GLY A 284 -0.64 23.42 -13.69
C GLY A 284 -1.36 23.01 -14.98
N ALA A 285 -2.60 22.55 -14.88
CA ALA A 285 -3.44 22.05 -15.97
C ALA A 285 -2.80 20.90 -16.78
N ARG A 286 -1.87 20.13 -16.18
CA ARG A 286 -1.32 18.94 -16.81
C ARG A 286 -2.37 17.83 -16.84
N ALA A 287 -2.33 17.02 -17.90
CA ALA A 287 -3.19 15.84 -17.99
C ALA A 287 -2.85 14.84 -16.88
N PHE A 288 -3.86 14.20 -16.33
CA PHE A 288 -3.73 13.27 -15.20
C PHE A 288 -2.74 12.14 -15.50
N ASP A 289 -2.83 11.54 -16.68
CA ASP A 289 -1.93 10.49 -17.15
C ASP A 289 -0.46 10.96 -17.32
N GLU A 290 -0.24 12.23 -17.67
CA GLU A 290 1.12 12.81 -17.68
C GLU A 290 1.69 12.91 -16.28
N MET A 291 0.87 13.32 -15.31
CA MET A 291 1.29 13.39 -13.90
C MET A 291 1.60 12.00 -13.33
N GLU A 292 0.82 10.99 -13.68
CA GLU A 292 1.10 9.61 -13.27
C GLU A 292 2.42 9.10 -13.85
N ARG A 293 2.66 9.28 -15.15
CA ARG A 293 3.94 8.89 -15.78
C ARG A 293 5.16 9.61 -15.18
N ARG A 294 5.02 10.88 -14.75
CA ARG A 294 6.08 11.62 -14.06
C ARG A 294 6.34 11.06 -12.67
N ARG A 295 5.28 10.82 -11.90
CA ARG A 295 5.34 10.19 -10.57
C ARG A 295 6.08 8.85 -10.65
N ASP A 296 5.68 7.98 -11.57
CA ASP A 296 6.22 6.63 -11.69
C ASP A 296 7.72 6.64 -12.01
N ARG A 297 8.15 7.51 -12.93
CA ARG A 297 9.57 7.69 -13.23
C ARG A 297 10.35 8.19 -12.01
N CYS A 298 9.84 9.19 -11.29
CA CYS A 298 10.49 9.67 -10.07
C CYS A 298 10.59 8.59 -9.00
N LEU A 299 9.53 7.81 -8.78
CA LEU A 299 9.55 6.71 -7.82
C LEU A 299 10.55 5.62 -8.19
N ALA A 300 10.63 5.27 -9.48
CA ALA A 300 11.60 4.29 -9.98
C ALA A 300 13.05 4.76 -9.73
N GLU A 301 13.35 6.02 -10.02
CA GLU A 301 14.70 6.58 -9.77
C GLU A 301 15.03 6.67 -8.27
N ILE A 302 14.08 7.08 -7.43
CA ILE A 302 14.26 7.08 -5.97
C ILE A 302 14.59 5.67 -5.48
N GLN A 303 13.90 4.64 -5.97
CA GLN A 303 14.16 3.26 -5.57
C GLN A 303 15.54 2.77 -6.01
N LYS A 304 16.03 3.16 -7.20
CA LYS A 304 17.40 2.87 -7.63
C LYS A 304 18.42 3.47 -6.65
N VAL A 305 18.26 4.77 -6.32
CA VAL A 305 19.14 5.47 -5.36
C VAL A 305 19.11 4.80 -3.99
N LEU A 306 17.92 4.43 -3.50
CA LEU A 306 17.79 3.75 -2.20
C LEU A 306 18.45 2.38 -2.20
N LYS A 307 18.31 1.62 -3.28
CA LYS A 307 18.95 0.31 -3.43
C LYS A 307 20.45 0.39 -3.45
N GLU A 308 21.01 1.42 -4.09
CA GLU A 308 22.45 1.62 -4.22
C GLU A 308 23.10 2.16 -2.95
N HIS A 309 22.45 3.12 -2.27
CA HIS A 309 23.12 3.91 -1.22
C HIS A 309 22.58 3.69 0.19
N TRP A 310 21.35 3.19 0.34
CA TRP A 310 20.71 3.04 1.65
C TRP A 310 20.42 1.60 2.03
N TYR A 311 20.09 0.74 1.06
CA TYR A 311 19.81 -0.68 1.24
C TYR A 311 20.73 -1.52 0.35
N PRO A 312 22.07 -1.55 0.59
CA PRO A 312 22.96 -2.37 -0.19
C PRO A 312 22.58 -3.85 -0.09
N PRO A 313 22.85 -4.68 -1.13
CA PRO A 313 22.39 -6.08 -1.20
C PRO A 313 22.88 -6.97 -0.05
N GLU A 314 23.93 -6.59 0.65
CA GLU A 314 24.56 -7.33 1.74
C GLU A 314 23.90 -7.05 3.10
N GLU A 315 23.14 -5.98 3.23
CA GLU A 315 22.34 -5.68 4.39
C GLU A 315 20.90 -6.10 4.06
N ASP A 316 20.31 -7.02 4.84
CA ASP A 316 18.86 -7.32 4.80
C ASP A 316 18.10 -6.01 5.10
N GLY A 317 18.05 -5.17 4.06
CA GLY A 317 17.55 -3.81 4.14
C GLY A 317 16.08 -3.76 4.45
N TRP A 318 15.71 -2.88 5.31
CA TRP A 318 14.42 -2.64 5.96
C TRP A 318 14.27 -3.41 7.28
N PRO A 319 13.75 -2.68 8.31
CA PRO A 319 13.87 -3.15 9.68
C PRO A 319 13.57 -4.63 9.75
N PRO A 320 14.47 -5.42 10.34
CA PRO A 320 14.24 -6.84 10.48
C PRO A 320 12.85 -6.99 11.10
N MET A 321 12.02 -7.81 10.47
CA MET A 321 10.77 -8.23 11.11
C MET A 321 11.17 -8.64 12.52
N ALA A 322 10.69 -7.90 13.52
CA ALA A 322 11.09 -8.14 14.88
C ALA A 322 10.88 -9.63 15.19
N THR A 323 11.99 -10.35 15.29
CA THR A 323 11.97 -11.68 15.89
C THR A 323 11.39 -11.49 17.28
N ASP A 324 10.37 -12.25 17.63
CA ASP A 324 9.68 -12.26 18.90
C ASP A 324 10.67 -12.07 20.07
N ARG A 325 10.55 -10.94 20.76
CA ARG A 325 11.02 -10.77 22.12
C ARG A 325 9.87 -10.35 22.99
#